data_f9811ed70d9cf955bf5d337ccf196f7a
#
_entry.id   f9811ed70d9cf955bf5d337ccf196f7a
#
_cell.length_a   1.000
_cell.length_b   1.000
_cell.length_c   1.000
_cell.angle_alpha   90.00
_cell.angle_beta   90.00
_cell.angle_gamma   90.00
#
_symmetry.space_group_name_H-M   'P 1'
#
loop_
_entity.id
_entity.type
_entity.pdbx_description
1 polymer ?
#
loop_
_entity_poly.entity_id
_entity_poly.type
_entity_poly.pdbx_seq_one_letter_code
_entity_poly.pdbx_strand_id
1 'polypeptide(L)'
;MANIIMSGVYNHFLTTYASPDTSKSDTHKRNELRDIYKSIVRINKDAPLYLLKRDCDIEESAVALKEHTRKFRNSLYMLENEETDGFCQKVAIASDEEAINVTYIGNNKDDVPDLSLEIKKLALPQINTGKFLPSDSLDIQEGSYYFNARIENNNFEFQFSINNQDTNSTMVERIARLINKANVSLSANVLTDEDNNCAIEISSKATGNPENGQLLRFDIHDSLNSPRHGIVPHFGLDNVSQAPSNAIFIVNGSEHNSPTNHFTLGNVFEVELKKETEGPPITIGLKSDHNTIIKNSEKLKDNYNDFVDNLENLTTNSKGKVDCSKIISGLNANFVLEKEPLNKLGLTMNEKGKMNIEKAVMSEFISDSSDPKETLKPLRDFTNVLKNYTTEIMLDPMKYTNRPIVNYKNPGHGTITPYITSEYSGMMFNYYC
;
A
#
# COMPACT_ATOMS: atom_id res chain seq x y z
N MET A 1 -56.19 -28.38 5.41
CA MET A 1 -54.73 -28.16 5.23
C MET A 1 -54.20 -26.90 5.93
N ALA A 2 -54.92 -25.77 5.93
CA ALA A 2 -54.49 -24.53 6.63
C ALA A 2 -54.28 -24.70 8.15
N ASN A 3 -55.08 -25.52 8.84
CA ASN A 3 -54.93 -25.75 10.28
C ASN A 3 -53.65 -26.54 10.66
N ILE A 4 -53.11 -27.36 9.76
CA ILE A 4 -51.90 -28.18 10.03
C ILE A 4 -50.64 -27.30 9.90
N ILE A 5 -50.62 -26.39 8.93
CA ILE A 5 -49.49 -25.47 8.71
C ILE A 5 -49.40 -24.47 9.86
N MET A 6 -50.54 -23.94 10.31
CA MET A 6 -50.61 -23.02 11.45
C MET A 6 -50.19 -23.66 12.76
N SER A 7 -50.52 -24.94 12.94
CA SER A 7 -50.07 -25.71 14.10
C SER A 7 -48.53 -25.90 14.09
N GLY A 8 -47.93 -26.11 12.90
CA GLY A 8 -46.48 -26.24 12.75
C GLY A 8 -45.76 -24.96 13.08
N VAL A 9 -46.21 -23.80 12.57
CA VAL A 9 -45.64 -22.48 12.84
C VAL A 9 -45.80 -22.12 14.33
N TYR A 10 -46.96 -22.38 14.90
CA TYR A 10 -47.20 -22.12 16.32
C TYR A 10 -46.28 -22.97 17.23
N ASN A 11 -46.16 -24.25 16.92
CA ASN A 11 -45.25 -25.14 17.67
C ASN A 11 -43.80 -24.76 17.50
N HIS A 12 -43.36 -24.32 16.30
CA HIS A 12 -42.02 -23.83 16.08
C HIS A 12 -41.74 -22.55 16.88
N PHE A 13 -42.70 -21.60 16.90
CA PHE A 13 -42.57 -20.39 17.71
C PHE A 13 -42.47 -20.71 19.21
N LEU A 14 -43.29 -21.59 19.72
CA LEU A 14 -43.25 -22.04 21.12
C LEU A 14 -41.92 -22.74 21.47
N THR A 15 -41.38 -23.57 20.58
CA THR A 15 -40.14 -24.29 20.83
C THR A 15 -38.91 -23.41 20.72
N THR A 16 -38.96 -22.35 19.89
CA THR A 16 -37.79 -21.52 19.59
C THR A 16 -37.69 -20.28 20.49
N TYR A 17 -38.87 -19.71 20.86
CA TYR A 17 -38.91 -18.42 21.56
C TYR A 17 -39.62 -18.46 22.93
N ALA A 18 -40.23 -19.56 23.30
CA ALA A 18 -40.77 -19.69 24.66
C ALA A 18 -39.63 -19.86 25.66
N SER A 19 -39.67 -19.06 26.72
CA SER A 19 -38.75 -19.21 27.84
C SER A 19 -38.78 -20.65 28.37
N PRO A 20 -37.64 -21.30 28.66
CA PRO A 20 -37.62 -22.66 29.18
C PRO A 20 -38.35 -22.84 30.52
N ASP A 21 -38.69 -21.75 31.20
CA ASP A 21 -39.40 -21.75 32.48
C ASP A 21 -40.94 -21.58 32.35
N THR A 22 -41.49 -21.49 31.15
CA THR A 22 -42.94 -21.50 30.97
C THR A 22 -43.48 -22.90 31.26
N SER A 23 -44.19 -23.03 32.38
CA SER A 23 -44.89 -24.24 32.75
C SER A 23 -45.85 -24.66 31.61
N LYS A 24 -46.17 -25.96 31.48
CA LYS A 24 -47.11 -26.50 30.48
C LYS A 24 -48.50 -25.84 30.46
N SER A 25 -48.82 -24.99 31.42
CA SER A 25 -49.96 -24.08 31.45
C SER A 25 -49.48 -22.69 31.02
N ASP A 26 -49.51 -22.45 29.70
CA ASP A 26 -49.28 -21.14 29.10
C ASP A 26 -50.18 -20.10 29.82
N THR A 27 -49.53 -19.04 30.30
CA THR A 27 -50.23 -17.92 30.98
C THR A 27 -51.02 -17.06 30.01
N HIS A 28 -50.84 -17.22 28.70
CA HIS A 28 -51.63 -16.53 27.68
C HIS A 28 -53.02 -17.15 27.58
N LYS A 29 -54.02 -16.37 27.86
CA LYS A 29 -55.41 -16.81 27.67
C LYS A 29 -55.63 -17.07 26.18
N ARG A 30 -56.24 -18.22 25.87
CA ARG A 30 -56.58 -18.63 24.50
C ARG A 30 -57.32 -17.53 23.73
N ASN A 31 -58.03 -16.69 24.40
CA ASN A 31 -58.77 -15.54 23.83
C ASN A 31 -57.81 -14.43 23.41
N GLU A 32 -56.72 -14.13 24.16
CA GLU A 32 -55.73 -13.13 23.82
C GLU A 32 -54.94 -13.54 22.56
N LEU A 33 -54.53 -14.78 22.47
CA LEU A 33 -53.86 -15.31 21.27
C LEU A 33 -54.80 -15.30 20.05
N ARG A 34 -56.11 -15.55 20.27
CA ARG A 34 -57.08 -15.49 19.21
C ARG A 34 -57.33 -14.05 18.74
N ASP A 35 -57.29 -13.08 19.62
CA ASP A 35 -57.46 -11.66 19.28
C ASP A 35 -56.23 -11.08 18.60
N ILE A 36 -55.00 -11.46 19.02
CA ILE A 36 -53.76 -11.15 18.33
C ILE A 36 -53.78 -11.75 16.92
N TYR A 37 -54.16 -13.02 16.77
CA TYR A 37 -54.32 -13.67 15.47
C TYR A 37 -55.33 -12.94 14.57
N LYS A 38 -56.50 -12.55 15.13
CA LYS A 38 -57.53 -11.78 14.40
C LYS A 38 -56.96 -10.41 13.98
N SER A 39 -56.18 -9.73 14.82
CA SER A 39 -55.60 -8.44 14.49
C SER A 39 -54.53 -8.58 13.37
N ILE A 40 -53.70 -9.61 13.40
CA ILE A 40 -52.75 -9.93 12.33
C ILE A 40 -53.47 -10.24 11.01
N VAL A 41 -54.52 -11.06 11.04
CA VAL A 41 -55.32 -11.38 9.86
C VAL A 41 -56.04 -10.13 9.31
N ARG A 42 -56.49 -9.24 10.19
CA ARG A 42 -57.13 -7.96 9.80
C ARG A 42 -56.10 -7.02 9.14
N ILE A 43 -54.94 -6.86 9.72
CA ILE A 43 -53.84 -6.07 9.13
C ILE A 43 -53.49 -6.61 7.74
N ASN A 44 -53.36 -7.93 7.58
CA ASN A 44 -53.09 -8.54 6.29
C ASN A 44 -54.23 -8.42 5.27
N LYS A 45 -55.47 -8.32 5.71
CA LYS A 45 -56.64 -8.07 4.82
C LYS A 45 -56.70 -6.63 4.33
N ASP A 46 -56.31 -5.69 5.16
CA ASP A 46 -56.33 -4.27 4.86
C ASP A 46 -55.03 -3.80 4.18
N ALA A 47 -53.96 -4.58 4.25
CA ALA A 47 -52.68 -4.30 3.59
C ALA A 47 -52.82 -4.51 2.07
N PRO A 48 -52.32 -3.58 1.25
CA PRO A 48 -52.30 -3.76 -0.17
C PRO A 48 -51.31 -4.90 -0.55
N LEU A 49 -51.86 -5.89 -1.28
CA LEU A 49 -51.07 -6.99 -1.81
C LEU A 49 -50.45 -6.57 -3.15
N TYR A 50 -49.13 -6.67 -3.23
CA TYR A 50 -48.37 -6.37 -4.44
C TYR A 50 -47.79 -7.65 -5.01
N LEU A 51 -48.07 -7.93 -6.28
CA LEU A 51 -47.37 -8.95 -7.03
C LEU A 51 -46.14 -8.29 -7.66
N LEU A 52 -44.97 -8.67 -7.21
CA LEU A 52 -43.73 -8.30 -7.87
C LEU A 52 -43.47 -9.27 -9.02
N LYS A 53 -43.54 -8.78 -10.25
CA LYS A 53 -43.16 -9.59 -11.40
C LYS A 53 -41.61 -9.77 -11.36
N ARG A 54 -41.20 -11.02 -11.27
CA ARG A 54 -39.78 -11.37 -11.35
C ARG A 54 -39.28 -11.07 -12.75
N ASP A 55 -38.30 -10.19 -12.88
CA ASP A 55 -37.64 -9.84 -14.12
C ASP A 55 -36.15 -10.01 -13.91
N CYS A 56 -35.58 -11.06 -14.51
CA CYS A 56 -34.15 -11.37 -14.38
C CYS A 56 -33.26 -10.21 -14.82
N ASP A 57 -33.65 -9.46 -15.84
CA ASP A 57 -32.87 -8.32 -16.32
C ASP A 57 -32.80 -7.17 -15.28
N ILE A 58 -33.84 -7.02 -14.48
CA ILE A 58 -33.86 -6.05 -13.36
C ILE A 58 -32.89 -6.50 -12.27
N GLU A 59 -32.88 -7.79 -11.92
CA GLU A 59 -31.98 -8.36 -10.93
C GLU A 59 -30.53 -8.24 -11.40
N GLU A 60 -30.23 -8.57 -12.64
CA GLU A 60 -28.89 -8.40 -13.23
C GLU A 60 -28.44 -6.93 -13.21
N SER A 61 -29.33 -6.01 -13.56
CA SER A 61 -29.03 -4.58 -13.55
C SER A 61 -28.79 -4.05 -12.12
N ALA A 62 -29.52 -4.57 -11.13
CA ALA A 62 -29.28 -4.24 -9.71
C ALA A 62 -27.95 -4.79 -9.20
N VAL A 63 -27.58 -6.01 -9.63
CA VAL A 63 -26.26 -6.58 -9.33
C VAL A 63 -25.15 -5.75 -9.98
N ALA A 64 -25.30 -5.36 -11.25
CA ALA A 64 -24.36 -4.49 -11.93
C ALA A 64 -24.19 -3.13 -11.21
N LEU A 65 -25.31 -2.51 -10.80
CA LEU A 65 -25.28 -1.29 -10.00
C LEU A 65 -24.48 -1.48 -8.72
N LYS A 66 -24.74 -2.56 -7.99
CA LYS A 66 -24.01 -2.89 -6.75
C LYS A 66 -22.52 -3.08 -7.00
N GLU A 67 -22.13 -3.74 -8.08
CA GLU A 67 -20.73 -3.96 -8.45
C GLU A 67 -20.02 -2.65 -8.83
N HIS A 68 -20.63 -1.77 -9.62
CA HIS A 68 -20.08 -0.46 -9.95
C HIS A 68 -19.91 0.39 -8.70
N THR A 69 -20.93 0.40 -7.81
CA THR A 69 -20.87 1.11 -6.54
C THR A 69 -19.79 0.56 -5.62
N ARG A 70 -19.61 -0.77 -5.56
CA ARG A 70 -18.57 -1.43 -4.79
C ARG A 70 -17.16 -1.05 -5.28
N LYS A 71 -16.94 -1.04 -6.60
CA LYS A 71 -15.66 -0.63 -7.19
C LYS A 71 -15.33 0.82 -6.79
N PHE A 72 -16.28 1.72 -6.96
CA PHE A 72 -16.08 3.12 -6.59
C PHE A 72 -15.85 3.29 -5.09
N ARG A 73 -16.62 2.64 -4.23
CA ARG A 73 -16.40 2.66 -2.79
C ARG A 73 -15.01 2.17 -2.40
N ASN A 74 -14.56 1.06 -2.99
CA ASN A 74 -13.23 0.53 -2.72
C ASN A 74 -12.13 1.50 -3.14
N SER A 75 -12.28 2.22 -4.27
CA SER A 75 -11.32 3.25 -4.66
C SER A 75 -11.26 4.42 -3.67
N LEU A 76 -12.41 4.80 -3.08
CA LEU A 76 -12.45 5.82 -2.01
C LEU A 76 -11.72 5.35 -0.74
N TYR A 77 -11.87 4.08 -0.36
CA TYR A 77 -11.14 3.52 0.79
C TYR A 77 -9.62 3.46 0.56
N MET A 78 -9.19 3.19 -0.68
CA MET A 78 -7.76 3.20 -1.02
C MET A 78 -7.14 4.60 -0.94
N LEU A 79 -7.92 5.66 -1.19
CA LEU A 79 -7.47 7.05 -1.09
C LEU A 79 -7.37 7.54 0.36
N GLU A 80 -8.10 6.92 1.28
CA GLU A 80 -8.20 7.35 2.68
C GLU A 80 -7.97 6.17 3.64
N ASN A 81 -6.93 5.37 3.38
CA ASN A 81 -6.52 4.33 4.30
C ASN A 81 -5.99 4.98 5.60
N GLU A 82 -6.35 4.45 6.78
CA GLU A 82 -5.97 5.03 8.08
C GLU A 82 -4.45 5.13 8.28
N GLU A 83 -3.68 4.24 7.62
CA GLU A 83 -2.21 4.23 7.64
C GLU A 83 -1.59 5.21 6.64
N THR A 84 -2.25 5.43 5.50
CA THR A 84 -1.79 6.33 4.44
C THR A 84 -2.90 7.32 4.11
N ASP A 85 -3.14 8.33 4.94
CA ASP A 85 -4.07 9.41 4.60
C ASP A 85 -3.59 10.07 3.29
N GLY A 86 -4.19 9.64 2.18
CA GLY A 86 -3.74 10.01 0.84
C GLY A 86 -3.84 11.51 0.55
N PHE A 87 -4.55 12.26 1.41
CA PHE A 87 -4.67 13.71 1.33
C PHE A 87 -3.82 14.45 2.37
N CYS A 88 -3.10 13.73 3.24
CA CYS A 88 -2.21 14.30 4.25
C CYS A 88 -0.83 13.65 4.26
N GLN A 89 -0.37 13.16 3.12
CA GLN A 89 0.96 12.59 3.03
C GLN A 89 2.02 13.65 3.28
N LYS A 90 2.97 13.29 4.14
CA LYS A 90 4.15 14.09 4.43
C LYS A 90 5.34 13.50 3.69
N VAL A 91 6.19 14.36 3.19
CA VAL A 91 7.48 14.00 2.60
C VAL A 91 8.58 14.65 3.44
N ALA A 92 9.66 13.91 3.65
CA ALA A 92 10.83 14.48 4.26
C ALA A 92 11.51 15.43 3.28
N ILE A 93 11.96 16.57 3.78
CA ILE A 93 12.79 17.52 3.05
C ILE A 93 14.09 17.73 3.80
N ALA A 94 15.17 17.92 3.05
CA ALA A 94 16.46 18.30 3.57
C ALA A 94 16.86 19.67 3.00
N SER A 95 17.55 20.49 3.79
CA SER A 95 18.05 21.75 3.29
C SER A 95 19.17 21.57 2.25
N ASP A 96 19.80 20.40 2.20
CA ASP A 96 20.80 20.01 1.20
C ASP A 96 20.52 18.58 0.71
N GLU A 97 19.87 18.48 -0.46
CA GLU A 97 19.53 17.20 -1.10
C GLU A 97 20.73 16.55 -1.83
N GLU A 98 21.82 17.29 -2.05
CA GLU A 98 23.05 16.72 -2.61
C GLU A 98 23.83 15.94 -1.55
N ALA A 99 23.82 16.43 -0.31
CA ALA A 99 24.55 15.80 0.79
C ALA A 99 23.82 14.60 1.38
N ILE A 100 22.49 14.63 1.41
CA ILE A 100 21.67 13.54 1.97
C ILE A 100 20.44 13.24 1.12
N ASN A 101 20.00 11.99 1.18
CA ASN A 101 18.67 11.58 0.74
C ASN A 101 17.87 11.19 1.97
N VAL A 102 16.66 11.73 2.12
CA VAL A 102 15.82 11.46 3.29
C VAL A 102 14.45 11.01 2.84
N THR A 103 13.98 9.91 3.42
CA THR A 103 12.64 9.38 3.18
C THR A 103 11.87 9.34 4.50
N TYR A 104 10.62 9.78 4.47
CA TYR A 104 9.74 9.69 5.62
C TYR A 104 9.12 8.29 5.71
N ILE A 105 9.32 7.61 6.83
CA ILE A 105 8.79 6.27 7.12
C ILE A 105 7.85 6.23 8.33
N GLY A 106 7.63 7.39 8.99
CA GLY A 106 6.73 7.53 10.14
C GLY A 106 5.24 7.56 9.75
N ASN A 107 4.39 7.65 10.76
CA ASN A 107 2.96 7.80 10.56
C ASN A 107 2.60 9.26 10.26
N ASN A 108 1.70 9.50 9.31
CA ASN A 108 1.26 10.85 8.93
C ASN A 108 0.66 11.68 10.09
N LYS A 109 0.33 11.03 11.20
CA LYS A 109 -0.24 11.66 12.41
C LYS A 109 0.83 12.24 13.35
N ASP A 110 2.10 11.86 13.16
CA ASP A 110 3.17 12.26 14.06
C ASP A 110 3.60 13.70 13.78
N ASP A 111 3.63 14.52 14.81
CA ASP A 111 4.29 15.82 14.79
C ASP A 111 5.75 15.62 15.14
N VAL A 112 6.58 15.57 14.11
CA VAL A 112 8.02 15.36 14.26
C VAL A 112 8.71 16.72 14.16
N PRO A 113 9.46 17.12 15.17
CA PRO A 113 10.24 18.36 15.11
C PRO A 113 11.35 18.25 14.05
N ASP A 114 11.76 19.38 13.51
CA ASP A 114 12.90 19.45 12.62
C ASP A 114 14.17 18.94 13.32
N LEU A 115 14.94 18.15 12.56
CA LEU A 115 16.21 17.61 13.02
C LEU A 115 17.37 18.36 12.36
N SER A 116 18.41 18.61 13.15
CA SER A 116 19.67 19.15 12.64
C SER A 116 20.68 18.02 12.47
N LEU A 117 21.22 17.84 11.28
CA LEU A 117 22.21 16.82 10.94
C LEU A 117 23.49 17.45 10.40
N GLU A 118 24.64 17.11 10.96
CA GLU A 118 25.96 17.49 10.47
C GLU A 118 26.78 16.24 10.19
N ILE A 119 27.24 16.03 8.96
CA ILE A 119 27.99 14.85 8.54
C ILE A 119 29.47 15.19 8.62
N LYS A 120 30.18 14.57 9.55
CA LYS A 120 31.63 14.76 9.74
C LYS A 120 32.42 13.85 8.83
N LYS A 121 31.98 12.60 8.65
CA LYS A 121 32.64 11.58 7.86
C LYS A 121 31.67 10.55 7.36
N LEU A 122 31.84 10.08 6.13
CA LEU A 122 31.08 8.98 5.56
C LEU A 122 31.67 7.62 5.99
N ALA A 123 30.80 6.59 6.02
CA ALA A 123 31.26 5.22 6.15
C ALA A 123 31.94 4.79 4.84
N LEU A 124 33.13 4.26 4.96
CA LEU A 124 33.93 3.79 3.83
C LEU A 124 34.03 2.27 3.84
N PRO A 125 34.03 1.62 2.66
CA PRO A 125 34.34 0.20 2.53
C PRO A 125 35.86 -0.02 2.70
N GLN A 126 36.25 -1.25 2.97
CA GLN A 126 37.64 -1.66 2.78
C GLN A 126 37.91 -1.84 1.30
N ILE A 127 39.06 -1.30 0.85
CA ILE A 127 39.55 -1.50 -0.51
C ILE A 127 41.00 -2.01 -0.42
N ASN A 128 41.25 -3.13 -1.10
CA ASN A 128 42.58 -3.63 -1.34
C ASN A 128 42.92 -3.37 -2.81
N THR A 129 44.00 -2.67 -3.07
CA THR A 129 44.51 -2.40 -4.43
C THR A 129 45.76 -3.19 -4.66
N GLY A 130 45.71 -4.09 -5.64
CA GLY A 130 46.83 -4.90 -6.05
C GLY A 130 47.96 -4.09 -6.66
N LYS A 131 49.08 -4.77 -6.91
CA LYS A 131 50.25 -4.19 -7.60
C LYS A 131 49.94 -4.01 -9.08
N PHE A 132 50.33 -2.87 -9.63
CA PHE A 132 50.30 -2.66 -11.07
C PHE A 132 51.42 -3.47 -11.73
N LEU A 133 51.06 -4.44 -12.56
CA LEU A 133 51.96 -5.35 -13.26
C LEU A 133 51.77 -5.21 -14.77
N PRO A 134 52.85 -5.38 -15.59
CA PRO A 134 52.70 -5.33 -17.04
C PRO A 134 51.68 -6.32 -17.54
N SER A 135 50.71 -5.85 -18.36
CA SER A 135 49.55 -6.65 -18.76
C SER A 135 49.93 -7.89 -19.57
N ASP A 136 50.99 -7.82 -20.40
CA ASP A 136 51.36 -8.83 -21.39
C ASP A 136 52.33 -9.89 -20.88
N SER A 137 52.84 -9.78 -19.67
CA SER A 137 53.78 -10.72 -19.05
C SER A 137 53.15 -11.47 -17.88
N LEU A 138 53.75 -12.57 -17.48
CA LEU A 138 53.39 -13.29 -16.26
C LEU A 138 54.63 -14.00 -15.71
N ASP A 139 55.12 -13.56 -14.56
CA ASP A 139 56.32 -14.09 -13.92
C ASP A 139 56.01 -15.14 -12.82
N ILE A 140 54.91 -15.87 -13.01
CA ILE A 140 54.50 -16.94 -12.10
C ILE A 140 54.51 -18.28 -12.86
N GLN A 141 54.90 -19.35 -12.16
CA GLN A 141 54.92 -20.70 -12.72
C GLN A 141 53.49 -21.23 -12.97
N GLU A 142 53.34 -21.97 -14.07
CA GLU A 142 52.09 -22.69 -14.36
C GLU A 142 51.74 -23.69 -13.25
N GLY A 143 50.44 -23.88 -13.00
CA GLY A 143 49.95 -24.80 -12.01
C GLY A 143 48.67 -24.32 -11.31
N SER A 144 48.24 -25.06 -10.30
CA SER A 144 47.07 -24.70 -9.54
C SER A 144 47.44 -23.87 -8.30
N TYR A 145 46.67 -22.80 -8.11
CA TYR A 145 46.85 -21.85 -7.00
C TYR A 145 45.52 -21.68 -6.25
N TYR A 146 45.63 -21.64 -4.93
CA TYR A 146 44.46 -21.45 -4.05
C TYR A 146 44.77 -20.30 -3.10
N PHE A 147 43.80 -19.40 -2.94
CA PHE A 147 43.87 -18.36 -1.94
C PHE A 147 42.58 -18.34 -1.11
N ASN A 148 42.70 -17.92 0.12
CA ASN A 148 41.60 -17.77 1.05
C ASN A 148 41.24 -16.29 1.20
N ALA A 149 39.98 -15.98 1.17
CA ALA A 149 39.43 -14.71 1.62
C ALA A 149 38.60 -14.94 2.90
N ARG A 150 39.12 -14.42 4.01
CA ARG A 150 38.41 -14.44 5.28
C ARG A 150 37.57 -13.19 5.37
N ILE A 151 36.27 -13.34 5.44
CA ILE A 151 35.27 -12.26 5.53
C ILE A 151 34.55 -12.47 6.84
N GLU A 152 34.71 -11.56 7.80
CA GLU A 152 34.21 -11.70 9.15
C GLU A 152 34.58 -13.07 9.78
N ASN A 153 33.60 -13.96 9.98
CA ASN A 153 33.85 -15.28 10.56
C ASN A 153 33.90 -16.42 9.53
N ASN A 154 33.75 -16.11 8.25
CA ASN A 154 33.73 -17.10 7.18
C ASN A 154 35.04 -17.07 6.39
N ASN A 155 35.53 -18.26 6.01
CA ASN A 155 36.69 -18.41 5.18
C ASN A 155 36.31 -19.05 3.84
N PHE A 156 36.58 -18.36 2.74
CA PHE A 156 36.24 -18.79 1.38
C PHE A 156 37.54 -19.09 0.63
N GLU A 157 37.69 -20.32 0.11
CA GLU A 157 38.80 -20.70 -0.69
C GLU A 157 38.49 -20.57 -2.18
N PHE A 158 39.34 -19.84 -2.92
CA PHE A 158 39.25 -19.65 -4.35
C PHE A 158 40.33 -20.45 -5.03
N GLN A 159 39.96 -21.28 -5.99
CA GLN A 159 40.89 -22.16 -6.73
C GLN A 159 40.88 -21.81 -8.21
N PHE A 160 42.05 -21.75 -8.80
CA PHE A 160 42.21 -21.55 -10.24
C PHE A 160 43.54 -22.10 -10.73
N SER A 161 43.69 -22.23 -12.06
CA SER A 161 44.91 -22.74 -12.70
C SER A 161 45.51 -21.69 -13.58
N ILE A 162 46.83 -21.67 -13.62
CA ILE A 162 47.66 -20.84 -14.50
C ILE A 162 48.24 -21.72 -15.58
N ASN A 163 48.14 -21.29 -16.84
CA ASN A 163 48.67 -21.95 -18.01
C ASN A 163 49.79 -21.11 -18.63
N ASN A 164 50.61 -21.71 -19.46
CA ASN A 164 51.77 -21.09 -20.11
C ASN A 164 51.43 -19.90 -21.04
N GLN A 165 50.15 -19.75 -21.41
CA GLN A 165 49.67 -18.67 -22.28
C GLN A 165 48.97 -17.55 -21.50
N ASP A 166 48.85 -17.70 -20.20
CA ASP A 166 48.16 -16.68 -19.37
C ASP A 166 49.11 -15.47 -19.18
N THR A 167 48.49 -14.29 -19.13
CA THR A 167 49.16 -13.01 -18.85
C THR A 167 48.63 -12.42 -17.54
N ASN A 168 49.29 -11.41 -16.98
CA ASN A 168 48.82 -10.72 -15.79
C ASN A 168 47.39 -10.21 -15.99
N SER A 169 47.07 -9.62 -17.15
CA SER A 169 45.71 -9.15 -17.48
C SER A 169 44.68 -10.27 -17.41
N THR A 170 44.93 -11.40 -18.08
CA THR A 170 44.02 -12.54 -18.08
C THR A 170 43.82 -13.14 -16.70
N MET A 171 44.85 -13.12 -15.87
CA MET A 171 44.79 -13.63 -14.51
C MET A 171 43.99 -12.71 -13.57
N VAL A 172 44.27 -11.40 -13.63
CA VAL A 172 43.53 -10.40 -12.84
C VAL A 172 42.05 -10.42 -13.18
N GLU A 173 41.69 -10.51 -14.48
CA GLU A 173 40.31 -10.67 -14.92
C GLU A 173 39.67 -11.98 -14.42
N ARG A 174 40.45 -13.09 -14.41
CA ARG A 174 39.97 -14.38 -13.92
C ARG A 174 39.71 -14.33 -12.41
N ILE A 175 40.61 -13.75 -11.64
CA ILE A 175 40.47 -13.58 -10.19
C ILE A 175 39.24 -12.67 -9.89
N ALA A 176 39.16 -11.52 -10.56
CA ALA A 176 38.01 -10.61 -10.41
C ALA A 176 36.67 -11.30 -10.71
N ARG A 177 36.64 -12.07 -11.81
CA ARG A 177 35.44 -12.85 -12.18
C ARG A 177 35.09 -13.92 -11.14
N LEU A 178 36.09 -14.60 -10.57
CA LEU A 178 35.86 -15.62 -9.53
C LEU A 178 35.27 -14.98 -8.28
N ILE A 179 35.86 -13.87 -7.80
CA ILE A 179 35.37 -13.15 -6.61
C ILE A 179 33.92 -12.65 -6.84
N ASN A 180 33.66 -11.98 -7.96
CA ASN A 180 32.34 -11.45 -8.28
C ASN A 180 31.28 -12.56 -8.44
N LYS A 181 31.64 -13.70 -9.06
CA LYS A 181 30.74 -14.82 -9.26
C LYS A 181 30.41 -15.56 -7.96
N ALA A 182 31.36 -15.60 -7.02
CA ALA A 182 31.17 -16.22 -5.72
C ALA A 182 30.15 -15.48 -4.84
N ASN A 183 29.91 -14.20 -5.10
CA ASN A 183 28.97 -13.33 -4.37
C ASN A 183 29.15 -13.38 -2.84
N VAL A 184 30.39 -13.35 -2.38
CA VAL A 184 30.79 -13.48 -0.97
C VAL A 184 30.95 -12.11 -0.27
N SER A 185 30.08 -11.15 -0.58
CA SER A 185 30.14 -9.77 -0.04
C SER A 185 31.39 -8.98 -0.42
N LEU A 186 32.13 -9.45 -1.43
CA LEU A 186 33.20 -8.73 -2.08
C LEU A 186 32.82 -8.34 -3.51
N SER A 187 33.47 -7.30 -4.00
CA SER A 187 33.46 -6.87 -5.41
C SER A 187 34.87 -6.69 -5.88
N ALA A 188 35.20 -7.13 -7.09
CA ALA A 188 36.52 -7.00 -7.67
C ALA A 188 36.44 -6.36 -9.05
N ASN A 189 37.28 -5.35 -9.28
CA ASN A 189 37.42 -4.63 -10.55
C ASN A 189 38.86 -4.74 -11.04
N VAL A 190 39.03 -4.66 -12.34
CA VAL A 190 40.37 -4.56 -12.97
C VAL A 190 40.67 -3.11 -13.24
N LEU A 191 41.82 -2.65 -12.78
CA LEU A 191 42.34 -1.33 -13.05
C LEU A 191 43.43 -1.44 -14.11
N THR A 192 43.48 -0.49 -15.04
CA THR A 192 44.56 -0.37 -16.03
C THR A 192 45.09 1.05 -15.97
N ASP A 193 46.43 1.21 -15.93
CA ASP A 193 47.08 2.51 -15.95
C ASP A 193 47.45 2.95 -17.39
N GLU A 194 48.01 4.15 -17.51
CA GLU A 194 48.40 4.73 -18.81
C GLU A 194 49.58 3.95 -19.48
N ASP A 195 50.37 3.22 -18.69
CA ASP A 195 51.52 2.42 -19.14
C ASP A 195 51.11 0.97 -19.51
N ASN A 196 49.81 0.67 -19.62
CA ASN A 196 49.23 -0.66 -19.88
C ASN A 196 49.61 -1.70 -18.80
N ASN A 197 49.79 -1.28 -17.54
CA ASN A 197 49.84 -2.20 -16.43
C ASN A 197 48.46 -2.47 -15.90
N CYS A 198 48.23 -3.68 -15.41
CA CYS A 198 46.96 -4.07 -14.81
C CYS A 198 47.08 -4.34 -13.30
N ALA A 199 46.09 -3.99 -12.55
CA ALA A 199 45.93 -4.29 -11.14
C ALA A 199 44.50 -4.75 -10.84
N ILE A 200 44.31 -5.39 -9.70
CA ILE A 200 42.98 -5.75 -9.21
C ILE A 200 42.66 -4.86 -8.02
N GLU A 201 41.47 -4.34 -8.01
CA GLU A 201 40.86 -3.67 -6.86
C GLU A 201 39.79 -4.56 -6.26
N ILE A 202 39.91 -4.90 -4.99
CA ILE A 202 38.95 -5.71 -4.27
C ILE A 202 38.35 -4.84 -3.18
N SER A 203 37.03 -4.67 -3.20
CA SER A 203 36.30 -3.87 -2.23
C SER A 203 35.27 -4.71 -1.45
N SER A 204 35.07 -4.39 -0.18
CA SER A 204 33.95 -4.93 0.58
C SER A 204 32.64 -4.25 0.15
N LYS A 205 31.57 -5.02 -0.03
CA LYS A 205 30.24 -4.44 -0.29
C LYS A 205 29.68 -3.70 0.93
N ALA A 206 30.04 -4.15 2.13
CA ALA A 206 29.68 -3.49 3.36
C ALA A 206 30.70 -2.42 3.73
N THR A 207 30.22 -1.28 4.20
CA THR A 207 31.02 -0.16 4.70
C THR A 207 31.26 -0.29 6.22
N GLY A 208 32.06 0.59 6.80
CA GLY A 208 32.26 0.72 8.23
C GLY A 208 33.12 -0.38 8.86
N ASN A 209 33.41 -0.23 10.13
CA ASN A 209 34.17 -1.21 10.89
C ASN A 209 33.34 -2.48 11.16
N PRO A 210 33.97 -3.67 11.20
CA PRO A 210 33.29 -4.89 11.60
C PRO A 210 32.81 -4.82 13.06
N GLU A 211 31.66 -5.41 13.33
CA GLU A 211 31.06 -5.44 14.69
C GLU A 211 31.84 -6.30 15.69
N ASN A 212 32.66 -7.25 15.20
CA ASN A 212 33.42 -8.19 16.00
C ASN A 212 34.75 -7.62 16.55
N GLY A 213 35.00 -6.31 16.40
CA GLY A 213 36.20 -5.65 16.85
C GLY A 213 37.43 -5.90 15.98
N GLN A 214 37.30 -6.51 14.82
CA GLN A 214 38.37 -6.62 13.84
C GLN A 214 38.63 -5.25 13.18
N LEU A 215 39.88 -5.03 12.74
CA LEU A 215 40.27 -3.80 12.06
C LEU A 215 39.89 -3.81 10.58
N LEU A 216 39.78 -4.99 9.99
CA LEU A 216 39.53 -5.21 8.57
C LEU A 216 38.28 -6.03 8.36
N ARG A 217 37.51 -5.74 7.32
CA ARG A 217 36.34 -6.49 6.92
C ARG A 217 36.66 -7.80 6.22
N PHE A 218 37.77 -7.81 5.50
CA PHE A 218 38.28 -9.03 4.88
C PHE A 218 39.79 -9.06 4.88
N ASP A 219 40.35 -10.27 4.83
CA ASP A 219 41.76 -10.56 4.77
C ASP A 219 42.00 -11.65 3.73
N ILE A 220 43.02 -11.47 2.87
CA ILE A 220 43.32 -12.40 1.79
C ILE A 220 44.73 -12.95 1.97
N HIS A 221 44.86 -14.27 1.95
CA HIS A 221 46.15 -14.93 2.07
C HIS A 221 46.18 -16.22 1.22
N ASP A 222 47.39 -16.67 0.85
CA ASP A 222 47.56 -17.94 0.16
C ASP A 222 46.99 -19.10 1.01
N SER A 223 46.26 -20.02 0.39
CA SER A 223 45.75 -21.19 1.09
C SER A 223 46.87 -22.15 1.46
N LEU A 224 46.84 -22.63 2.70
CA LEU A 224 47.79 -23.67 3.16
C LEU A 224 47.67 -24.98 2.36
N ASN A 225 46.54 -25.23 1.75
CA ASN A 225 46.25 -26.40 0.92
C ASN A 225 46.63 -26.19 -0.56
N SER A 226 47.12 -24.99 -0.91
CA SER A 226 47.50 -24.70 -2.29
C SER A 226 48.69 -25.53 -2.73
N PRO A 227 48.65 -26.18 -3.90
CA PRO A 227 49.79 -26.88 -4.47
C PRO A 227 50.98 -25.94 -4.74
N ARG A 228 50.69 -24.66 -5.01
CA ARG A 228 51.70 -23.59 -5.21
C ARG A 228 51.28 -22.34 -4.43
N HIS A 229 52.23 -21.59 -3.94
CA HIS A 229 52.04 -20.38 -3.14
C HIS A 229 52.61 -19.16 -3.86
N GLY A 230 52.29 -17.97 -3.34
CA GLY A 230 52.83 -16.71 -3.77
C GLY A 230 51.94 -15.91 -4.72
N ILE A 231 50.71 -16.33 -4.93
CA ILE A 231 49.77 -15.62 -5.80
C ILE A 231 49.25 -14.32 -5.15
N VAL A 232 48.98 -14.35 -3.84
CA VAL A 232 48.52 -13.19 -3.08
C VAL A 232 49.58 -12.08 -3.07
N PRO A 233 50.86 -12.34 -2.67
CA PRO A 233 51.91 -11.31 -2.67
C PRO A 233 52.34 -10.87 -4.09
N HIS A 234 52.19 -11.73 -5.11
CA HIS A 234 52.50 -11.35 -6.48
C HIS A 234 51.55 -10.27 -6.99
N PHE A 235 50.25 -10.51 -6.95
CA PHE A 235 49.25 -9.54 -7.35
C PHE A 235 48.95 -8.48 -6.27
N GLY A 236 49.44 -8.66 -5.02
CA GLY A 236 49.21 -7.72 -3.92
C GLY A 236 47.75 -7.69 -3.45
N LEU A 237 47.09 -8.86 -3.44
CA LEU A 237 45.67 -8.96 -3.08
C LEU A 237 45.39 -8.61 -1.60
N ASP A 238 46.42 -8.67 -0.77
CA ASP A 238 46.43 -8.34 0.66
C ASP A 238 46.73 -6.86 0.95
N ASN A 239 47.07 -6.07 -0.06
CA ASN A 239 47.50 -4.67 0.10
C ASN A 239 46.27 -3.75 0.34
N VAL A 240 46.04 -3.37 1.60
CA VAL A 240 44.98 -2.48 1.98
C VAL A 240 45.27 -1.04 1.59
N SER A 241 44.61 -0.52 0.57
CA SER A 241 44.72 0.89 0.15
C SER A 241 43.78 1.81 0.90
N GLN A 242 42.61 1.29 1.31
CA GLN A 242 41.63 2.00 2.13
C GLN A 242 41.12 1.08 3.24
N ALA A 243 41.33 1.50 4.49
CA ALA A 243 40.71 0.81 5.65
C ALA A 243 39.23 1.15 5.76
N PRO A 244 38.42 0.22 6.23
CA PRO A 244 37.00 0.50 6.50
C PRO A 244 36.87 1.54 7.62
N SER A 245 35.88 2.39 7.54
CA SER A 245 35.61 3.38 8.60
C SER A 245 34.13 3.67 8.71
N ASN A 246 33.66 3.89 9.93
CA ASN A 246 32.25 4.25 10.19
C ASN A 246 31.94 5.68 9.77
N ALA A 247 30.68 5.92 9.47
CA ALA A 247 30.16 7.27 9.36
C ALA A 247 30.12 7.92 10.76
N ILE A 248 30.50 9.20 10.82
CA ILE A 248 30.41 10.02 12.03
C ILE A 248 29.56 11.23 11.70
N PHE A 249 28.49 11.43 12.46
CA PHE A 249 27.56 12.53 12.25
C PHE A 249 26.98 13.02 13.57
N ILE A 250 26.52 14.25 13.59
CA ILE A 250 25.92 14.90 14.76
C ILE A 250 24.43 15.13 14.48
N VAL A 251 23.56 14.63 15.35
CA VAL A 251 22.11 14.86 15.30
C VAL A 251 21.71 15.69 16.52
N ASN A 252 21.14 16.85 16.29
CA ASN A 252 20.71 17.76 17.36
C ASN A 252 21.79 18.03 18.43
N GLY A 253 23.06 18.12 17.99
CA GLY A 253 24.20 18.36 18.85
C GLY A 253 24.79 17.11 19.52
N SER A 254 24.21 15.92 19.31
CA SER A 254 24.74 14.64 19.81
C SER A 254 25.47 13.89 18.71
N GLU A 255 26.72 13.45 19.00
CA GLU A 255 27.53 12.68 18.05
C GLU A 255 27.07 11.23 18.00
N HIS A 256 26.93 10.71 16.77
CA HIS A 256 26.53 9.35 16.45
C HIS A 256 27.54 8.72 15.51
N ASN A 257 27.58 7.39 15.56
CA ASN A 257 28.48 6.57 14.74
C ASN A 257 27.65 5.43 14.11
N SER A 258 27.79 5.25 12.80
CA SER A 258 27.09 4.18 12.07
C SER A 258 28.05 3.43 11.15
N PRO A 259 27.97 2.10 11.09
CA PRO A 259 28.78 1.32 10.13
C PRO A 259 28.31 1.49 8.68
N THR A 260 27.16 2.11 8.46
CA THR A 260 26.60 2.31 7.12
C THR A 260 26.24 3.77 6.90
N ASN A 261 26.20 4.19 5.63
CA ASN A 261 25.70 5.51 5.24
C ASN A 261 24.17 5.55 5.15
N HIS A 262 23.52 4.41 5.36
CA HIS A 262 22.07 4.27 5.30
C HIS A 262 21.56 3.77 6.65
N PHE A 263 20.71 4.56 7.32
CA PHE A 263 20.20 4.27 8.65
C PHE A 263 18.88 5.02 8.92
N THR A 264 18.20 4.66 10.01
CA THR A 264 16.96 5.31 10.42
C THR A 264 17.23 6.26 11.59
N LEU A 265 16.63 7.45 11.52
CA LEU A 265 16.62 8.43 12.62
C LEU A 265 15.25 8.46 13.29
N GLY A 266 15.23 8.18 14.60
CA GLY A 266 14.01 8.24 15.41
C GLY A 266 12.88 7.32 14.95
N ASN A 267 13.14 6.29 14.15
CA ASN A 267 12.15 5.43 13.49
C ASN A 267 11.16 6.20 12.57
N VAL A 268 11.52 7.40 12.17
CA VAL A 268 10.66 8.31 11.40
C VAL A 268 11.28 8.66 10.07
N PHE A 269 12.59 8.83 10.02
CA PHE A 269 13.34 9.17 8.82
C PHE A 269 14.30 8.05 8.46
N GLU A 270 14.28 7.61 7.24
CA GLU A 270 15.32 6.82 6.59
C GLU A 270 16.26 7.79 5.89
N VAL A 271 17.55 7.76 6.26
CA VAL A 271 18.55 8.71 5.81
C VAL A 271 19.68 7.97 5.12
N GLU A 272 20.06 8.45 3.95
CA GLU A 272 21.22 8.01 3.19
C GLU A 272 22.19 9.19 3.05
N LEU A 273 23.40 9.05 3.62
CA LEU A 273 24.45 10.03 3.53
C LEU A 273 25.18 9.88 2.20
N LYS A 274 25.35 10.99 1.45
CA LYS A 274 26.03 11.02 0.15
C LYS A 274 27.33 11.80 0.18
N LYS A 275 27.37 12.89 0.96
CA LYS A 275 28.50 13.82 1.02
C LYS A 275 28.69 14.35 2.43
N GLU A 276 29.91 14.69 2.81
CA GLU A 276 30.21 15.40 4.05
C GLU A 276 29.65 16.83 4.02
N THR A 277 29.23 17.34 5.19
CA THR A 277 28.63 18.68 5.28
C THR A 277 29.71 19.74 5.19
N GLU A 278 29.69 20.57 4.15
CA GLU A 278 30.56 21.71 3.95
C GLU A 278 29.85 23.03 4.33
N GLY A 279 29.51 23.24 5.60
CA GLY A 279 28.78 24.47 5.97
C GLY A 279 27.91 24.32 7.20
N PRO A 280 26.78 25.02 7.28
CA PRO A 280 25.86 24.90 8.40
C PRO A 280 25.21 23.50 8.42
N PRO A 281 24.77 23.02 9.60
CA PRO A 281 24.06 21.77 9.71
C PRO A 281 22.86 21.68 8.79
N ILE A 282 22.63 20.50 8.23
CA ILE A 282 21.49 20.21 7.35
C ILE A 282 20.24 20.08 8.21
N THR A 283 19.19 20.83 7.87
CA THR A 283 17.89 20.70 8.53
C THR A 283 17.05 19.68 7.79
N ILE A 284 16.57 18.67 8.52
CA ILE A 284 15.61 17.66 8.05
C ILE A 284 14.26 18.00 8.66
N GLY A 285 13.27 18.23 7.82
CA GLY A 285 11.92 18.55 8.25
C GLY A 285 10.87 17.77 7.48
N LEU A 286 9.60 17.95 7.83
CA LEU A 286 8.46 17.37 7.13
C LEU A 286 7.70 18.45 6.38
N LYS A 287 7.38 18.17 5.13
CA LYS A 287 6.48 19.00 4.32
C LYS A 287 5.35 18.14 3.76
N SER A 288 4.21 18.73 3.52
CA SER A 288 3.14 18.06 2.80
C SER A 288 3.56 17.73 1.38
N ASP A 289 3.30 16.49 0.96
CA ASP A 289 3.57 16.06 -0.42
C ASP A 289 2.47 16.57 -1.36
N HIS A 290 2.61 17.80 -1.82
CA HIS A 290 1.66 18.43 -2.73
C HIS A 290 1.43 17.63 -4.01
N ASN A 291 2.49 17.01 -4.55
CA ASN A 291 2.39 16.22 -5.79
C ASN A 291 1.52 14.98 -5.59
N THR A 292 1.70 14.28 -4.49
CA THR A 292 0.90 13.10 -4.17
C THR A 292 -0.54 13.47 -3.82
N ILE A 293 -0.75 14.59 -3.12
CA ILE A 293 -2.10 15.10 -2.82
C ILE A 293 -2.85 15.41 -4.11
N ILE A 294 -2.22 16.13 -5.04
CA ILE A 294 -2.82 16.46 -6.35
C ILE A 294 -3.11 15.19 -7.15
N LYS A 295 -2.18 14.25 -7.23
CA LYS A 295 -2.38 12.95 -7.90
C LYS A 295 -3.53 12.15 -7.31
N ASN A 296 -3.68 12.14 -5.99
CA ASN A 296 -4.77 11.43 -5.32
C ASN A 296 -6.12 12.13 -5.52
N SER A 297 -6.12 13.46 -5.56
CA SER A 297 -7.31 14.24 -5.93
C SER A 297 -7.73 13.98 -7.38
N GLU A 298 -6.78 13.84 -8.30
CA GLU A 298 -7.06 13.43 -9.69
C GLU A 298 -7.65 12.02 -9.75
N LYS A 299 -7.08 11.08 -9.01
CA LYS A 299 -7.64 9.71 -8.92
C LYS A 299 -9.08 9.74 -8.37
N LEU A 300 -9.36 10.58 -7.37
CA LEU A 300 -10.72 10.77 -6.87
C LEU A 300 -11.65 11.26 -7.97
N LYS A 301 -11.25 12.30 -8.71
CA LYS A 301 -12.01 12.84 -9.85
C LYS A 301 -12.25 11.77 -10.92
N ASP A 302 -11.21 11.06 -11.33
CA ASP A 302 -11.31 10.04 -12.38
C ASP A 302 -12.22 8.88 -11.95
N ASN A 303 -12.05 8.35 -10.75
CA ASN A 303 -12.91 7.29 -10.21
C ASN A 303 -14.38 7.75 -10.05
N TYR A 304 -14.59 9.01 -9.65
CA TYR A 304 -15.91 9.59 -9.56
C TYR A 304 -16.58 9.70 -10.93
N ASN A 305 -15.86 10.22 -11.92
CA ASN A 305 -16.36 10.38 -13.28
C ASN A 305 -16.64 9.03 -13.95
N ASP A 306 -15.75 8.06 -13.77
CA ASP A 306 -15.96 6.68 -14.22
C ASP A 306 -17.22 6.06 -13.60
N PHE A 307 -17.45 6.34 -12.31
CA PHE A 307 -18.67 5.87 -11.65
C PHE A 307 -19.92 6.51 -12.26
N VAL A 308 -19.92 7.83 -12.50
CA VAL A 308 -21.05 8.53 -13.15
C VAL A 308 -21.28 7.97 -14.57
N ASP A 309 -20.23 7.78 -15.36
CA ASP A 309 -20.33 7.18 -16.70
C ASP A 309 -20.90 5.75 -16.67
N ASN A 310 -20.47 4.95 -15.71
CA ASN A 310 -21.04 3.60 -15.52
C ASN A 310 -22.53 3.64 -15.15
N LEU A 311 -22.98 4.62 -14.35
CA LEU A 311 -24.38 4.80 -14.01
C LEU A 311 -25.22 5.23 -15.23
N GLU A 312 -24.71 6.15 -16.04
CA GLU A 312 -25.37 6.57 -17.30
C GLU A 312 -25.48 5.41 -18.28
N ASN A 313 -24.39 4.64 -18.46
CA ASN A 313 -24.37 3.45 -19.29
C ASN A 313 -25.34 2.38 -18.80
N LEU A 314 -25.42 2.16 -17.49
CA LEU A 314 -26.35 1.20 -16.89
C LEU A 314 -27.80 1.62 -17.13
N THR A 315 -28.13 2.90 -16.99
CA THR A 315 -29.46 3.44 -17.27
C THR A 315 -29.85 3.19 -18.74
N THR A 316 -28.94 3.46 -19.66
CA THR A 316 -29.16 3.29 -21.10
C THR A 316 -29.32 1.80 -21.46
N ASN A 317 -28.40 0.94 -20.99
CA ASN A 317 -28.39 -0.49 -21.34
C ASN A 317 -29.56 -1.25 -20.71
N SER A 318 -30.04 -0.84 -19.53
CA SER A 318 -31.16 -1.46 -18.83
C SER A 318 -32.52 -1.10 -19.45
N LYS A 319 -32.55 -0.30 -20.53
CA LYS A 319 -33.79 0.19 -21.19
C LYS A 319 -34.79 0.81 -20.19
N GLY A 320 -34.26 1.57 -19.23
CA GLY A 320 -35.08 2.24 -18.20
C GLY A 320 -35.55 1.34 -17.05
N LYS A 321 -35.04 0.10 -16.95
CA LYS A 321 -35.34 -0.78 -15.79
C LYS A 321 -34.69 -0.32 -14.52
N VAL A 322 -33.53 0.38 -14.63
CA VAL A 322 -32.85 1.03 -13.52
C VAL A 322 -32.80 2.54 -13.77
N ASP A 323 -33.19 3.32 -12.78
CA ASP A 323 -33.14 4.78 -12.82
C ASP A 323 -31.98 5.28 -11.96
N CYS A 324 -30.79 5.39 -12.60
CA CYS A 324 -29.62 5.93 -11.95
C CYS A 324 -29.61 7.46 -11.84
N SER A 325 -30.59 8.17 -12.43
CA SER A 325 -30.68 9.62 -12.36
C SER A 325 -30.83 10.12 -10.92
N LYS A 326 -31.52 9.35 -10.08
CA LYS A 326 -31.67 9.63 -8.64
C LYS A 326 -30.34 9.53 -7.90
N ILE A 327 -29.49 8.60 -8.30
CA ILE A 327 -28.14 8.45 -7.71
C ILE A 327 -27.27 9.63 -8.10
N ILE A 328 -27.26 10.00 -9.39
CA ILE A 328 -26.51 11.16 -9.89
C ILE A 328 -27.00 12.45 -9.23
N SER A 329 -28.32 12.62 -9.10
CA SER A 329 -28.89 13.76 -8.39
C SER A 329 -28.48 13.81 -6.92
N GLY A 330 -28.41 12.64 -6.25
CA GLY A 330 -27.94 12.55 -4.87
C GLY A 330 -26.44 12.87 -4.74
N LEU A 331 -25.59 12.42 -5.68
CA LEU A 331 -24.19 12.78 -5.74
C LEU A 331 -24.02 14.29 -5.90
N ASN A 332 -24.79 14.92 -6.82
CA ASN A 332 -24.78 16.35 -7.04
C ASN A 332 -25.22 17.12 -5.79
N ALA A 333 -26.28 16.66 -5.12
CA ALA A 333 -26.77 17.28 -3.88
C ALA A 333 -25.69 17.24 -2.78
N ASN A 334 -24.98 16.14 -2.63
CA ASN A 334 -23.88 16.01 -1.66
C ASN A 334 -22.71 16.93 -2.00
N PHE A 335 -22.38 17.12 -3.30
CA PHE A 335 -21.37 18.09 -3.71
C PHE A 335 -21.81 19.52 -3.42
N VAL A 336 -23.07 19.86 -3.65
CA VAL A 336 -23.62 21.23 -3.43
C VAL A 336 -23.52 21.63 -1.95
N LEU A 337 -23.65 20.69 -1.01
CA LEU A 337 -23.50 20.95 0.42
C LEU A 337 -22.09 21.43 0.79
N GLU A 338 -21.05 20.92 0.10
CA GLU A 338 -19.65 21.25 0.33
C GLU A 338 -19.07 22.14 -0.79
N LYS A 339 -19.91 22.76 -1.63
CA LYS A 339 -19.49 23.46 -2.85
C LYS A 339 -18.48 24.58 -2.60
N GLU A 340 -18.74 25.45 -1.64
CA GLU A 340 -17.88 26.61 -1.39
C GLU A 340 -16.46 26.22 -0.95
N PRO A 341 -16.27 25.31 0.02
CA PRO A 341 -14.94 24.84 0.39
C PRO A 341 -14.24 24.07 -0.73
N LEU A 342 -14.98 23.23 -1.49
CA LEU A 342 -14.42 22.45 -2.59
C LEU A 342 -14.00 23.34 -3.78
N ASN A 343 -14.76 24.37 -4.10
CA ASN A 343 -14.41 25.32 -5.14
C ASN A 343 -13.11 26.08 -4.81
N LYS A 344 -12.87 26.42 -3.54
CA LYS A 344 -11.60 27.02 -3.10
C LYS A 344 -10.41 26.11 -3.33
N LEU A 345 -10.62 24.78 -3.24
CA LEU A 345 -9.63 23.78 -3.57
C LEU A 345 -9.50 23.52 -5.08
N GLY A 346 -10.22 24.23 -5.92
CA GLY A 346 -10.22 24.05 -7.37
C GLY A 346 -11.05 22.85 -7.84
N LEU A 347 -11.90 22.24 -6.98
CA LEU A 347 -12.84 21.21 -7.38
C LEU A 347 -14.15 21.84 -7.81
N THR A 348 -14.56 21.56 -9.03
CA THR A 348 -15.82 22.05 -9.61
C THR A 348 -16.63 20.90 -10.19
N MET A 349 -17.93 21.10 -10.32
CA MET A 349 -18.82 20.12 -10.95
C MET A 349 -19.54 20.75 -12.13
N ASN A 350 -19.61 20.01 -13.25
CA ASN A 350 -20.29 20.45 -14.44
C ASN A 350 -21.80 20.12 -14.39
N GLU A 351 -22.56 20.60 -15.36
CA GLU A 351 -24.02 20.37 -15.46
C GLU A 351 -24.40 18.89 -15.61
N LYS A 352 -23.46 18.05 -16.09
CA LYS A 352 -23.66 16.61 -16.21
C LYS A 352 -23.31 15.83 -14.93
N GLY A 353 -23.00 16.53 -13.83
CA GLY A 353 -22.63 15.88 -12.57
C GLY A 353 -21.24 15.28 -12.56
N LYS A 354 -20.36 15.64 -13.50
CA LYS A 354 -18.94 15.21 -13.51
C LYS A 354 -18.08 16.23 -12.80
N MET A 355 -17.11 15.72 -12.08
CA MET A 355 -16.14 16.49 -11.32
C MET A 355 -14.98 16.95 -12.22
N ASN A 356 -14.53 18.18 -12.02
CA ASN A 356 -13.33 18.73 -12.61
C ASN A 356 -12.40 19.28 -11.52
N ILE A 357 -11.07 19.24 -11.76
CA ILE A 357 -10.05 19.76 -10.84
C ILE A 357 -9.14 20.72 -11.60
N GLU A 358 -8.98 21.90 -11.08
CA GLU A 358 -8.00 22.90 -11.52
C GLU A 358 -6.73 22.76 -10.70
N LYS A 359 -5.74 22.05 -11.26
CA LYS A 359 -4.47 21.74 -10.56
C LYS A 359 -3.72 22.96 -10.08
N ALA A 360 -3.72 24.03 -10.89
CA ALA A 360 -3.02 25.27 -10.53
C ALA A 360 -3.61 25.90 -9.28
N VAL A 361 -4.95 26.01 -9.20
CA VAL A 361 -5.65 26.55 -8.04
C VAL A 361 -5.42 25.68 -6.81
N MET A 362 -5.50 24.34 -6.96
CA MET A 362 -5.25 23.42 -5.86
C MET A 362 -3.81 23.52 -5.35
N SER A 363 -2.83 23.57 -6.24
CA SER A 363 -1.41 23.70 -5.89
C SER A 363 -1.13 25.02 -5.15
N GLU A 364 -1.65 26.13 -5.63
CA GLU A 364 -1.53 27.45 -5.01
C GLU A 364 -2.16 27.44 -3.61
N PHE A 365 -3.39 26.95 -3.50
CA PHE A 365 -4.12 26.90 -2.23
C PHE A 365 -3.45 26.03 -1.16
N ILE A 366 -2.84 24.89 -1.57
CA ILE A 366 -2.08 24.03 -0.65
C ILE A 366 -0.76 24.70 -0.25
N SER A 367 -0.10 25.41 -1.18
CA SER A 367 1.19 26.06 -0.92
C SER A 367 1.06 27.26 0.03
N ASP A 368 -0.04 27.99 -0.04
CA ASP A 368 -0.30 29.15 0.81
C ASP A 368 -0.79 28.80 2.22
N SER A 369 -1.12 27.53 2.44
CA SER A 369 -1.67 27.09 3.72
C SER A 369 -0.57 26.78 4.74
N SER A 370 -0.73 27.29 5.95
CA SER A 370 0.13 26.95 7.11
C SER A 370 -0.21 25.58 7.71
N ASP A 371 -1.43 25.08 7.53
CA ASP A 371 -1.86 23.74 7.98
C ASP A 371 -2.62 23.00 6.86
N PRO A 372 -1.93 22.11 6.13
CA PRO A 372 -2.54 21.31 5.07
C PRO A 372 -3.64 20.37 5.55
N LYS A 373 -3.63 19.95 6.84
CA LYS A 373 -4.67 19.09 7.40
C LYS A 373 -6.03 19.80 7.47
N GLU A 374 -6.03 21.06 7.90
CA GLU A 374 -7.23 21.89 7.93
C GLU A 374 -7.68 22.26 6.53
N THR A 375 -6.73 22.59 5.67
CA THR A 375 -6.97 23.01 4.29
C THR A 375 -7.65 21.94 3.46
N LEU A 376 -7.26 20.67 3.63
CA LEU A 376 -7.80 19.53 2.89
C LEU A 376 -8.96 18.81 3.60
N LYS A 377 -9.38 19.32 4.75
CA LYS A 377 -10.54 18.79 5.49
C LYS A 377 -11.81 18.70 4.63
N PRO A 378 -12.18 19.74 3.81
CA PRO A 378 -13.37 19.63 2.97
C PRO A 378 -13.31 18.47 1.97
N LEU A 379 -12.14 18.19 1.43
CA LEU A 379 -11.94 17.06 0.51
C LEU A 379 -12.13 15.72 1.20
N ARG A 380 -11.64 15.58 2.43
CA ARG A 380 -11.85 14.38 3.26
C ARG A 380 -13.31 14.21 3.67
N ASP A 381 -13.94 15.30 4.14
CA ASP A 381 -15.35 15.28 4.53
C ASP A 381 -16.22 14.89 3.33
N PHE A 382 -15.95 15.44 2.16
CA PHE A 382 -16.63 15.04 0.92
C PHE A 382 -16.40 13.56 0.57
N THR A 383 -15.17 13.06 0.68
CA THR A 383 -14.86 11.65 0.44
C THR A 383 -15.62 10.74 1.42
N ASN A 384 -15.75 11.13 2.67
CA ASN A 384 -16.54 10.40 3.67
C ASN A 384 -18.05 10.42 3.36
N VAL A 385 -18.57 11.54 2.90
CA VAL A 385 -19.95 11.64 2.44
C VAL A 385 -20.20 10.70 1.25
N LEU A 386 -19.28 10.65 0.28
CA LEU A 386 -19.36 9.71 -0.84
C LEU A 386 -19.30 8.25 -0.39
N LYS A 387 -18.44 7.89 0.59
CA LYS A 387 -18.40 6.53 1.17
C LYS A 387 -19.72 6.13 1.81
N ASN A 388 -20.30 7.02 2.61
CA ASN A 388 -21.58 6.77 3.26
C ASN A 388 -22.69 6.59 2.22
N TYR A 389 -22.74 7.47 1.22
CA TYR A 389 -23.74 7.41 0.15
C TYR A 389 -23.60 6.13 -0.69
N THR A 390 -22.39 5.75 -1.07
CA THR A 390 -22.14 4.49 -1.79
C THR A 390 -22.51 3.27 -0.95
N THR A 391 -22.33 3.31 0.35
CA THR A 391 -22.74 2.25 1.27
C THR A 391 -24.28 2.12 1.30
N GLU A 392 -24.99 3.23 1.32
CA GLU A 392 -26.47 3.24 1.24
C GLU A 392 -26.96 2.61 -0.07
N ILE A 393 -26.37 2.96 -1.22
CA ILE A 393 -26.73 2.37 -2.51
C ILE A 393 -26.46 0.85 -2.52
N MET A 394 -25.35 0.40 -1.93
CA MET A 394 -25.01 -1.03 -1.87
C MET A 394 -25.96 -1.83 -0.98
N LEU A 395 -26.48 -1.23 0.09
CA LEU A 395 -27.44 -1.89 1.00
C LEU A 395 -28.78 -2.14 0.32
N ASP A 396 -29.28 -1.21 -0.47
CA ASP A 396 -30.55 -1.35 -1.16
C ASP A 396 -30.48 -0.88 -2.63
N PRO A 397 -29.81 -1.64 -3.52
CA PRO A 397 -29.74 -1.30 -4.93
C PRO A 397 -31.10 -1.39 -5.64
N MET A 398 -32.04 -2.16 -5.06
CA MET A 398 -33.41 -2.34 -5.61
C MET A 398 -34.25 -1.08 -5.50
N LYS A 399 -33.92 -0.15 -4.61
CA LYS A 399 -34.58 1.17 -4.50
C LYS A 399 -34.50 1.97 -5.81
N TYR A 400 -33.49 1.72 -6.63
CA TYR A 400 -33.23 2.42 -7.89
C TYR A 400 -33.73 1.65 -9.13
N THR A 401 -34.48 0.56 -8.93
CA THR A 401 -35.04 -0.24 -10.02
C THR A 401 -36.51 0.10 -10.24
N ASN A 402 -36.92 0.15 -11.50
CA ASN A 402 -38.33 0.35 -11.91
C ASN A 402 -39.05 -0.99 -12.00
N ARG A 403 -39.48 -1.52 -10.86
CA ARG A 403 -40.30 -2.75 -10.84
C ARG A 403 -41.76 -2.47 -11.20
N PRO A 404 -42.35 -3.23 -12.12
CA PRO A 404 -43.79 -3.17 -12.32
C PRO A 404 -44.48 -3.76 -11.09
N ILE A 405 -45.12 -2.88 -10.31
CA ILE A 405 -45.90 -3.29 -9.16
C ILE A 405 -47.36 -3.43 -9.63
N VAL A 406 -47.92 -4.62 -9.52
CA VAL A 406 -49.32 -4.86 -9.80
C VAL A 406 -50.09 -4.83 -8.47
N ASN A 407 -50.90 -3.80 -8.29
CA ASN A 407 -51.73 -3.67 -7.12
C ASN A 407 -53.01 -4.47 -7.35
N TYR A 408 -53.28 -5.49 -6.53
CA TYR A 408 -54.53 -6.22 -6.54
C TYR A 408 -55.57 -5.49 -5.68
N LYS A 409 -56.50 -4.81 -6.32
CA LYS A 409 -57.69 -4.32 -5.61
C LYS A 409 -58.59 -5.50 -5.28
N ASN A 410 -58.75 -5.77 -4.00
CA ASN A 410 -59.55 -6.84 -3.43
C ASN A 410 -59.10 -8.24 -3.89
N PRO A 411 -58.16 -8.90 -3.22
CA PRO A 411 -58.06 -10.33 -3.32
C PRO A 411 -59.36 -10.90 -2.81
N GLY A 412 -60.25 -11.31 -3.75
CA GLY A 412 -61.52 -11.95 -3.42
C GLY A 412 -61.27 -13.04 -2.38
N HIS A 413 -62.35 -13.52 -1.76
CA HIS A 413 -62.39 -14.52 -0.67
C HIS A 413 -61.67 -15.86 -0.97
N GLY A 414 -60.73 -15.91 -1.90
CA GLY A 414 -59.90 -17.05 -2.22
C GLY A 414 -58.82 -17.21 -1.15
N THR A 415 -58.75 -18.37 -0.63
CA THR A 415 -57.84 -19.00 0.32
C THR A 415 -56.32 -18.83 0.07
N ILE A 416 -55.86 -17.65 -0.31
CA ILE A 416 -54.44 -17.37 -0.43
C ILE A 416 -53.94 -17.00 0.95
N THR A 417 -53.19 -17.90 1.56
CA THR A 417 -52.50 -17.61 2.82
C THR A 417 -51.59 -16.40 2.61
N PRO A 418 -51.65 -15.37 3.47
CA PRO A 418 -50.84 -14.15 3.34
C PRO A 418 -49.33 -14.42 3.26
N TYR A 419 -48.88 -15.60 3.64
CA TYR A 419 -47.51 -16.03 3.64
C TYR A 419 -46.97 -16.55 2.28
N ILE A 420 -47.83 -16.84 1.30
CA ILE A 420 -47.45 -17.32 -0.03
C ILE A 420 -47.16 -16.17 -0.99
N THR A 421 -47.62 -14.96 -0.67
CA THR A 421 -47.65 -13.83 -1.61
C THR A 421 -46.63 -12.73 -1.32
N SER A 422 -45.89 -12.80 -0.23
CA SER A 422 -44.84 -11.81 0.08
C SER A 422 -43.47 -12.46 -0.04
N GLU A 423 -42.74 -12.11 -1.10
CA GLU A 423 -41.29 -12.44 -1.17
C GLU A 423 -40.49 -11.87 0.02
N TYR A 424 -40.99 -10.81 0.64
CA TYR A 424 -40.41 -10.23 1.86
C TYR A 424 -40.68 -11.06 3.12
N SER A 425 -41.76 -11.85 3.18
CA SER A 425 -41.99 -12.74 4.34
C SER A 425 -40.93 -13.87 4.39
N GLY A 426 -40.45 -14.32 3.24
CA GLY A 426 -39.33 -15.26 3.16
C GLY A 426 -37.97 -14.65 3.59
N MET A 427 -37.77 -13.39 3.29
CA MET A 427 -36.51 -12.69 3.65
C MET A 427 -36.40 -12.39 5.15
N MET A 428 -37.52 -12.09 5.81
CA MET A 428 -37.54 -11.91 7.27
C MET A 428 -37.33 -13.23 8.02
N PHE A 429 -37.69 -14.37 7.44
CA PHE A 429 -37.45 -15.69 8.02
C PHE A 429 -36.03 -16.19 7.78
N ASN A 430 -35.39 -15.81 6.67
CA ASN A 430 -34.01 -16.21 6.39
C ASN A 430 -32.95 -15.41 7.19
N TYR A 431 -33.33 -14.37 7.91
CA TYR A 431 -32.37 -13.61 8.75
C TYR A 431 -32.13 -14.26 10.13
N TYR A 432 -32.87 -15.30 10.48
CA TYR A 432 -32.79 -15.98 11.77
C TYR A 432 -32.63 -17.50 11.67
N CYS A 433 -32.23 -18.01 10.50
CA CYS A 433 -31.77 -19.40 10.33
C CYS A 433 -30.28 -19.46 10.04
#